data_5711ac3a077948fea6acf47265444e78
#
_entry.id   5711ac3a077948fea6acf47265444e78
#
_cell.length_a   1.000
_cell.length_b   1.000
_cell.length_c   1.000
_cell.angle_alpha   90.00
_cell.angle_beta   90.00
_cell.angle_gamma   90.00
#
_symmetry.space_group_name_H-M   'P 1'
#
loop_
_entity.id
_entity.type
_entity.pdbx_description
1 polymer ?
#
loop_
_entity_poly.entity_id
_entity_poly.type
_entity_poly.pdbx_seq_one_letter_code
_entity_poly.pdbx_strand_id
1 'polypeptide(L)'
;MLNNILNELNSSSADVEASAIISTDGLIMASQLPSSIDEDRMGAMSAAMLSLGDRTAQELERGGLDQVLIKGGNGYVLMVKAGEDAVLTVMAKANAKLGLIFLDVKRAAKKTAELI
;
A
#
# COMPACT_ATOMS: atom_id res chain seq x y z
N MET A 1 -17.46 1.02 0.36
CA MET A 1 -16.88 1.31 -0.97
C MET A 1 -15.39 1.05 -1.04
N LEU A 2 -14.59 1.59 -0.13
CA LEU A 2 -13.16 1.30 -0.13
C LEU A 2 -12.86 -0.19 0.12
N ASN A 3 -13.64 -0.84 0.99
CA ASN A 3 -13.46 -2.28 1.23
C ASN A 3 -13.67 -3.12 -0.02
N ASN A 4 -14.52 -2.70 -0.94
CA ASN A 4 -14.72 -3.43 -2.19
C ASN A 4 -13.48 -3.42 -3.06
N ILE A 5 -12.76 -2.30 -3.07
CA ILE A 5 -11.49 -2.18 -3.80
C ILE A 5 -10.48 -3.18 -3.25
N LEU A 6 -10.37 -3.25 -1.92
CA LEU A 6 -9.44 -4.19 -1.27
C LEU A 6 -9.84 -5.64 -1.47
N ASN A 7 -11.13 -5.95 -1.41
CA ASN A 7 -11.63 -7.29 -1.68
C ASN A 7 -11.29 -7.73 -3.10
N GLU A 8 -11.51 -6.85 -4.06
CA GLU A 8 -11.17 -7.12 -5.46
C GLU A 8 -9.68 -7.37 -5.63
N LEU A 9 -8.85 -6.52 -5.01
CA LEU A 9 -7.41 -6.65 -5.08
C LEU A 9 -6.94 -7.98 -4.49
N ASN A 10 -7.41 -8.32 -3.28
CA ASN A 10 -7.02 -9.56 -2.62
C ASN A 10 -7.51 -10.80 -3.38
N SER A 11 -8.63 -10.67 -4.11
CA SER A 11 -9.20 -11.77 -4.89
C SER A 11 -8.55 -11.92 -6.25
N SER A 12 -8.04 -10.83 -6.84
CA SER A 12 -7.47 -10.85 -8.19
C SER A 12 -6.07 -11.48 -8.23
N SER A 13 -5.41 -11.58 -7.08
CA SER A 13 -4.07 -12.15 -7.00
C SER A 13 -3.94 -13.03 -5.76
N ALA A 14 -3.58 -14.29 -5.98
CA ALA A 14 -3.29 -15.22 -4.89
C ALA A 14 -2.01 -14.84 -4.13
N ASP A 15 -1.18 -13.97 -4.72
CA ASP A 15 0.08 -13.54 -4.12
C ASP A 15 -0.11 -12.40 -3.11
N VAL A 16 -1.27 -11.72 -3.11
CA VAL A 16 -1.58 -10.67 -2.14
C VAL A 16 -2.10 -11.31 -0.86
N GLU A 17 -1.42 -11.04 0.25
CA GLU A 17 -1.79 -11.60 1.55
C GLU A 17 -2.65 -10.66 2.38
N ALA A 18 -2.48 -9.36 2.18
CA ALA A 18 -3.18 -8.35 2.98
C ALA A 18 -3.12 -7.01 2.27
N SER A 19 -4.10 -6.16 2.57
CA SER A 19 -4.12 -4.80 2.01
C SER A 19 -4.84 -3.84 2.95
N ALA A 20 -4.47 -2.56 2.89
CA ALA A 20 -5.10 -1.51 3.68
C ALA A 20 -5.00 -0.18 2.96
N ILE A 21 -6.02 0.65 3.14
CA ILE A 21 -6.00 2.04 2.70
C ILE A 21 -5.87 2.89 3.97
N ILE A 22 -4.87 3.74 3.99
CA ILE A 22 -4.43 4.45 5.17
C ILE A 22 -4.33 5.93 4.85
N SER A 23 -4.84 6.80 5.74
CA SER A 23 -4.66 8.23 5.55
C SER A 23 -3.19 8.61 5.75
N THR A 24 -2.79 9.77 5.23
CA THR A 24 -1.42 10.25 5.41
C THR A 24 -1.07 10.50 6.87
N ASP A 25 -2.10 10.59 7.74
CA ASP A 25 -1.92 10.72 9.20
C ASP A 25 -1.77 9.38 9.91
N GLY A 26 -1.84 8.28 9.18
CA GLY A 26 -1.65 6.94 9.75
C GLY A 26 -2.94 6.27 10.23
N LEU A 27 -4.10 6.81 9.90
CA LEU A 27 -5.39 6.22 10.28
C LEU A 27 -5.89 5.24 9.23
N ILE A 28 -6.34 4.08 9.67
CA ILE A 28 -6.91 3.06 8.78
C ILE A 28 -8.26 3.55 8.26
N MET A 29 -8.40 3.60 6.94
CA MET A 29 -9.65 3.95 6.26
C MET A 29 -10.42 2.70 5.84
N ALA A 30 -9.71 1.65 5.44
CA ALA A 30 -10.26 0.35 5.10
C ALA A 30 -9.14 -0.68 5.21
N SER A 31 -9.45 -1.92 5.51
CA SER A 31 -8.43 -2.95 5.62
C SER A 31 -8.98 -4.34 5.32
N GLN A 32 -8.11 -5.17 4.78
CA GLN A 32 -8.31 -6.61 4.59
C GLN A 32 -7.03 -7.28 5.11
N LEU A 33 -6.94 -7.37 6.43
CA LEU A 33 -5.75 -7.87 7.15
C LEU A 33 -6.08 -9.12 7.92
N PRO A 34 -5.13 -10.08 8.00
CA PRO A 34 -5.29 -11.20 8.94
C PRO A 34 -5.23 -10.67 10.38
N SER A 35 -5.83 -11.41 11.30
CA SER A 35 -5.90 -11.03 12.72
C SER A 35 -4.53 -10.90 13.39
N SER A 36 -3.49 -11.47 12.79
CA SER A 36 -2.11 -11.38 13.29
C SER A 36 -1.46 -10.02 13.05
N ILE A 37 -2.06 -9.18 12.21
CA ILE A 37 -1.52 -7.84 11.90
C ILE A 37 -2.28 -6.79 12.70
N ASP A 38 -1.54 -5.97 13.44
CA ASP A 38 -2.09 -4.83 14.18
C ASP A 38 -2.35 -3.68 13.21
N GLU A 39 -3.62 -3.29 13.08
CA GLU A 39 -4.03 -2.21 12.17
C GLU A 39 -3.38 -0.88 12.49
N ASP A 40 -3.32 -0.52 13.78
CA ASP A 40 -2.76 0.77 14.20
C ASP A 40 -1.27 0.84 13.88
N ARG A 41 -0.57 -0.27 14.11
CA ARG A 41 0.86 -0.36 13.79
C ARG A 41 1.08 -0.24 12.28
N MET A 42 0.29 -0.96 11.49
CA MET A 42 0.40 -0.90 10.04
C MET A 42 0.17 0.52 9.53
N GLY A 43 -0.86 1.18 10.06
CA GLY A 43 -1.18 2.55 9.68
C GLY A 43 -0.04 3.52 9.99
N ALA A 44 0.47 3.47 11.21
CA ALA A 44 1.55 4.35 11.65
C ALA A 44 2.84 4.12 10.84
N MET A 45 3.20 2.87 10.61
CA MET A 45 4.41 2.52 9.86
C MET A 45 4.30 2.90 8.40
N SER A 46 3.13 2.71 7.80
CA SER A 46 2.91 3.08 6.40
C SER A 46 3.01 4.59 6.20
N ALA A 47 2.39 5.37 7.08
CA ALA A 47 2.46 6.82 7.02
C ALA A 47 3.90 7.32 7.19
N ALA A 48 4.63 6.75 8.14
CA ALA A 48 6.02 7.11 8.39
C ALA A 48 6.93 6.79 7.19
N MET A 49 6.77 5.60 6.61
CA MET A 49 7.58 5.19 5.45
C MET A 49 7.26 6.03 4.21
N LEU A 50 5.99 6.35 4.00
CA LEU A 50 5.61 7.21 2.89
C LEU A 50 6.22 8.60 3.03
N SER A 51 6.15 9.17 4.23
CA SER A 51 6.72 10.48 4.52
C SER A 51 8.24 10.50 4.33
N LEU A 52 8.93 9.50 4.86
CA LEU A 52 10.37 9.37 4.71
C LEU A 52 10.76 9.13 3.26
N GLY A 53 10.03 8.28 2.55
CA GLY A 53 10.27 8.00 1.14
C GLY A 53 10.11 9.25 0.27
N ASP A 54 9.07 10.03 0.53
CA ASP A 54 8.81 11.27 -0.21
C ASP A 54 9.93 12.28 0.02
N ARG A 55 10.36 12.45 1.26
CA ARG A 55 11.47 13.31 1.61
C ARG A 55 12.77 12.83 0.95
N THR A 56 13.02 11.54 0.98
CA THR A 56 14.22 10.95 0.35
C THR A 56 14.23 11.21 -1.15
N ALA A 57 13.10 11.00 -1.81
CA ALA A 57 12.99 11.23 -3.25
C ALA A 57 13.25 12.69 -3.60
N GLN A 58 12.74 13.62 -2.81
CA GLN A 58 12.93 15.04 -3.05
C GLN A 58 14.36 15.49 -2.77
N GLU A 59 14.92 15.08 -1.65
CA GLU A 59 16.30 15.48 -1.28
C GLU A 59 17.35 14.92 -2.24
N LEU A 60 17.10 13.75 -2.81
CA LEU A 60 17.98 13.14 -3.80
C LEU A 60 17.61 13.50 -5.25
N GLU A 61 16.76 14.50 -5.39
CA GLU A 61 16.36 15.05 -6.71
C GLU A 61 15.72 14.00 -7.62
N ARG A 62 14.92 13.10 -7.04
CA ARG A 62 14.18 12.09 -7.81
C ARG A 62 12.74 12.50 -8.08
N GLY A 63 12.31 13.66 -7.59
CA GLY A 63 10.95 14.15 -7.76
C GLY A 63 10.00 13.65 -6.69
N GLY A 64 8.70 13.67 -6.97
CA GLY A 64 7.69 13.17 -6.05
C GLY A 64 7.74 11.66 -5.93
N LEU A 65 7.37 11.16 -4.76
CA LEU A 65 7.38 9.72 -4.52
C LEU A 65 6.19 9.04 -5.18
N ASP A 66 6.43 7.97 -5.94
CA ASP A 66 5.39 7.13 -6.52
C ASP A 66 5.06 5.93 -5.63
N GLN A 67 6.09 5.29 -5.11
CA GLN A 67 5.90 4.04 -4.35
C GLN A 67 7.10 3.73 -3.47
N VAL A 68 6.85 2.90 -2.44
CA VAL A 68 7.89 2.33 -1.58
C VAL A 68 7.77 0.82 -1.65
N LEU A 69 8.87 0.13 -1.90
CA LEU A 69 8.92 -1.33 -1.89
C LEU A 69 9.89 -1.79 -0.81
N ILE A 70 9.39 -2.67 0.07
CA ILE A 70 10.22 -3.31 1.09
C ILE A 70 10.22 -4.81 0.79
N LYS A 71 11.42 -5.38 0.65
CA LYS A 71 11.58 -6.82 0.48
C LYS A 71 12.17 -7.40 1.75
N GLY A 72 11.39 -8.25 2.42
CA GLY A 72 11.85 -9.03 3.57
C GLY A 72 12.03 -10.50 3.20
N GLY A 73 12.55 -11.30 4.11
CA GLY A 73 12.74 -12.72 3.87
C GLY A 73 11.43 -13.49 3.66
N ASN A 74 10.33 -12.98 4.22
CA ASN A 74 9.02 -13.66 4.15
C ASN A 74 8.05 -12.99 3.19
N GLY A 75 8.47 -11.99 2.45
CA GLY A 75 7.59 -11.34 1.49
C GLY A 75 7.89 -9.88 1.27
N TYR A 76 6.93 -9.20 0.66
CA TYR A 76 7.06 -7.80 0.26
C TYR A 76 6.01 -6.94 0.93
N VAL A 77 6.35 -5.67 1.14
CA VAL A 77 5.37 -4.64 1.46
C VAL A 77 5.50 -3.56 0.40
N LEU A 78 4.40 -3.27 -0.29
CA LEU A 78 4.35 -2.26 -1.33
C LEU A 78 3.40 -1.15 -0.89
N MET A 79 3.86 0.09 -0.94
CA MET A 79 3.05 1.25 -0.61
C MET A 79 2.98 2.17 -1.82
N VAL A 80 1.77 2.53 -2.22
CA VAL A 80 1.53 3.38 -3.38
C VAL A 80 0.58 4.50 -2.98
N LYS A 81 0.90 5.72 -3.35
CA LYS A 81 0.00 6.85 -3.08
C LYS A 81 -1.35 6.63 -3.76
N ALA A 82 -2.41 6.90 -3.03
CA ALA A 82 -3.78 6.85 -3.52
C ALA A 82 -4.38 8.25 -3.43
N GLY A 83 -3.95 9.11 -4.34
CA GLY A 83 -4.23 10.54 -4.27
C GLY A 83 -3.29 11.21 -3.28
N GLU A 84 -3.62 12.42 -2.85
CA GLU A 84 -2.78 13.19 -1.93
C GLU A 84 -2.98 12.83 -0.45
N ASP A 85 -4.14 12.28 -0.12
CA ASP A 85 -4.56 12.10 1.27
C ASP A 85 -4.50 10.67 1.78
N ALA A 86 -4.13 9.71 0.93
CA ALA A 86 -4.11 8.31 1.32
C ALA A 86 -2.97 7.54 0.66
N VAL A 87 -2.68 6.40 1.25
CA VAL A 87 -1.72 5.41 0.74
C VAL A 87 -2.38 4.03 0.75
N LEU A 88 -2.12 3.26 -0.31
CA LEU A 88 -2.51 1.86 -0.37
C LEU A 88 -1.28 1.02 -0.02
N THR A 89 -1.39 0.24 1.05
CA THR A 89 -0.33 -0.66 1.50
C THR A 89 -0.75 -2.10 1.25
N VAL A 90 0.11 -2.87 0.60
CA VAL A 90 -0.16 -4.26 0.22
C VAL A 90 0.98 -5.14 0.68
N MET A 91 0.63 -6.28 1.30
CA MET A 91 1.60 -7.32 1.67
C MET A 91 1.48 -8.45 0.66
N ALA A 92 2.62 -8.90 0.13
CA ALA A 92 2.67 -9.95 -0.87
C ALA A 92 3.65 -11.04 -0.48
N LYS A 93 3.41 -12.24 -1.01
CA LYS A 93 4.24 -13.42 -0.73
C LYS A 93 5.65 -13.24 -1.29
N ALA A 94 6.61 -13.96 -0.71
CA ALA A 94 8.01 -13.90 -1.13
C ALA A 94 8.23 -14.31 -2.59
N ASN A 95 7.40 -15.21 -3.10
CA ASN A 95 7.48 -15.69 -4.49
C ASN A 95 6.51 -14.96 -5.43
N ALA A 96 5.99 -13.80 -5.01
CA ALA A 96 5.04 -13.03 -5.79
C ALA A 96 5.64 -12.54 -7.10
N LYS A 97 4.78 -12.47 -8.12
CA LYS A 97 5.14 -11.87 -9.42
C LYS A 97 4.92 -10.37 -9.33
N LEU A 98 5.97 -9.66 -8.93
CA LEU A 98 5.89 -8.23 -8.62
C LEU A 98 5.33 -7.38 -9.76
N GLY A 99 5.67 -7.68 -11.00
CA GLY A 99 5.17 -6.92 -12.14
C GLY A 99 3.64 -6.90 -12.22
N LEU A 100 3.01 -8.04 -11.95
CA LEU A 100 1.56 -8.16 -11.95
C LEU A 100 0.95 -7.44 -10.74
N ILE A 101 1.61 -7.57 -9.58
CA ILE A 101 1.15 -6.91 -8.35
C ILE A 101 1.22 -5.39 -8.50
N PHE A 102 2.31 -4.85 -9.04
CA PHE A 102 2.43 -3.42 -9.30
C PHE A 102 1.27 -2.91 -10.15
N LEU A 103 0.92 -3.64 -11.19
CA LEU A 103 -0.16 -3.26 -12.08
C LEU A 103 -1.50 -3.22 -11.34
N ASP A 104 -1.81 -4.27 -10.58
CA ASP A 104 -3.05 -4.38 -9.84
C ASP A 104 -3.13 -3.33 -8.73
N VAL A 105 -2.04 -3.09 -8.03
CA VAL A 105 -1.98 -2.11 -6.94
C VAL A 105 -2.13 -0.69 -7.47
N LYS A 106 -1.50 -0.36 -8.58
CA LYS A 106 -1.65 0.97 -9.19
C LYS A 106 -3.08 1.21 -9.62
N ARG A 107 -3.74 0.19 -10.18
CA ARG A 107 -5.14 0.28 -10.56
C ARG A 107 -6.05 0.51 -9.34
N ALA A 108 -5.81 -0.24 -8.27
CA ALA A 108 -6.56 -0.11 -7.03
C ALA A 108 -6.32 1.27 -6.37
N ALA A 109 -5.09 1.76 -6.39
CA ALA A 109 -4.76 3.08 -5.86
C ALA A 109 -5.47 4.19 -6.62
N LYS A 110 -5.56 4.08 -7.93
CA LYS A 110 -6.28 5.04 -8.77
C LYS A 110 -7.78 5.06 -8.43
N LYS A 111 -8.39 3.88 -8.30
CA LYS A 111 -9.81 3.78 -7.89
C LYS A 111 -10.04 4.39 -6.52
N THR A 112 -9.12 4.16 -5.59
CA THR A 112 -9.19 4.73 -4.24
C THR A 112 -9.15 6.26 -4.30
N ALA A 113 -8.22 6.82 -5.07
CA ALA A 113 -8.09 8.28 -5.22
C ALA A 113 -9.36 8.91 -5.78
N GLU A 114 -10.08 8.20 -6.64
CA GLU A 114 -11.33 8.69 -7.22
C GLU A 114 -12.48 8.72 -6.22
N LEU A 115 -12.42 7.92 -5.15
CA LEU A 115 -13.48 7.80 -4.15
C LEU A 115 -13.30 8.69 -2.93
N ILE A 116 -12.10 9.24 -2.71
CA ILE A 116 -11.81 10.05 -1.51
C ILE A 116 -11.58 11.52 -1.82
#